data_3e91973569a6cd22427321e6a5ce4029
#
_entry.id   3e91973569a6cd22427321e6a5ce4029
#
_cell.length_a   1.000
_cell.length_b   1.000
_cell.length_c   1.000
_cell.angle_alpha   90.00
_cell.angle_beta   90.00
_cell.angle_gamma   90.00
#
_symmetry.space_group_name_H-M   'P 1'
#
loop_
_entity.id
_entity.type
_entity.pdbx_description
1 polymer ?
#
loop_
_entity_poly.entity_id
_entity_poly.type
_entity_poly.pdbx_seq_one_letter_code
_entity_poly.pdbx_strand_id
1 'polypeptide(L)'
;HVVAEALRHSPPAPAADDACFHNVQFEIIARLDDAKRAAAEAARQLGYRVTLHPEFIEGDALVAGTRLAQTLLAAPPGEVQVWGGETTIKLPPHPGQGGRNQSLALAAALALRTQENIWFLSAGTDGTDGPTPDAGALVDGGTIARGEAEGMSASQALAAADAGKFLAVSGDLIQTGATGTNVMDLMLGLRA
;
A
#
# COMPACT_ATOMS: atom_id res chain seq x y z
N HIS A 1 -14.25 -17.85 20.70
CA HIS A 1 -14.23 -19.13 21.44
C HIS A 1 -14.62 -20.32 20.55
N VAL A 2 -15.67 -20.26 19.74
CA VAL A 2 -16.17 -21.38 18.93
C VAL A 2 -15.15 -21.85 17.88
N VAL A 3 -14.48 -20.90 17.18
CA VAL A 3 -13.46 -21.22 16.16
C VAL A 3 -12.23 -21.89 16.80
N ALA A 4 -11.74 -21.37 17.92
CA ALA A 4 -10.60 -21.94 18.63
C ALA A 4 -10.90 -23.36 19.17
N GLU A 5 -12.14 -23.64 19.56
CA GLU A 5 -12.57 -24.95 20.00
C GLU A 5 -12.66 -25.93 18.81
N ALA A 6 -13.22 -25.50 17.69
CA ALA A 6 -13.26 -26.29 16.46
C ALA A 6 -11.85 -26.65 15.96
N LEU A 7 -10.92 -25.70 15.99
CA LEU A 7 -9.52 -25.94 15.58
C LEU A 7 -8.78 -26.97 16.46
N ARG A 8 -9.07 -27.02 17.78
CA ARG A 8 -8.47 -28.02 18.67
C ARG A 8 -8.92 -29.45 18.37
N HIS A 9 -10.11 -29.63 17.79
CA HIS A 9 -10.70 -30.93 17.46
C HIS A 9 -10.63 -31.24 15.96
N SER A 10 -10.04 -30.34 15.15
CA SER A 10 -9.83 -30.60 13.73
C SER A 10 -8.75 -31.66 13.51
N PRO A 11 -8.89 -32.55 12.52
CA PRO A 11 -7.79 -33.41 12.11
C PRO A 11 -6.58 -32.55 11.71
N PRO A 12 -5.36 -33.04 11.88
CA PRO A 12 -4.17 -32.31 11.44
C PRO A 12 -4.23 -32.07 9.93
N ALA A 13 -3.69 -30.95 9.47
CA ALA A 13 -3.54 -30.70 8.05
C ALA A 13 -2.61 -31.76 7.44
N PRO A 14 -2.81 -32.14 6.15
CA PRO A 14 -1.89 -33.03 5.46
C PRO A 14 -0.45 -32.52 5.53
N ALA A 15 0.51 -33.41 5.75
CA ALA A 15 1.91 -33.07 5.71
C ALA A 15 2.37 -32.80 4.27
N ALA A 16 3.47 -32.06 4.08
CA ALA A 16 3.95 -31.70 2.75
C ALA A 16 4.30 -32.90 1.84
N ASP A 17 4.60 -34.04 2.44
CA ASP A 17 4.90 -35.32 1.78
C ASP A 17 3.70 -36.28 1.72
N ASP A 18 2.51 -35.84 2.09
CA ASP A 18 1.30 -36.64 2.03
C ASP A 18 0.96 -37.05 0.58
N ALA A 19 0.45 -38.29 0.44
CA ALA A 19 0.10 -38.87 -0.86
C ALA A 19 -0.91 -38.03 -1.65
N CYS A 20 -1.75 -37.23 -0.99
CA CYS A 20 -2.70 -36.34 -1.63
C CYS A 20 -2.02 -35.27 -2.53
N PHE A 21 -0.73 -34.96 -2.31
CA PHE A 21 0.03 -33.99 -3.10
C PHE A 21 0.86 -34.60 -4.22
N HIS A 22 0.95 -35.92 -4.36
CA HIS A 22 1.84 -36.57 -5.36
C HIS A 22 1.55 -36.17 -6.81
N ASN A 23 0.32 -35.78 -7.13
CA ASN A 23 -0.10 -35.34 -8.47
C ASN A 23 -0.31 -33.82 -8.57
N VAL A 24 0.12 -33.04 -7.53
CA VAL A 24 -0.01 -31.58 -7.55
C VAL A 24 1.24 -30.99 -8.20
N GLN A 25 1.01 -30.23 -9.29
CA GLN A 25 2.04 -29.37 -9.89
C GLN A 25 1.79 -27.95 -9.42
N PHE A 26 2.82 -27.28 -8.93
CA PHE A 26 2.77 -25.93 -8.42
C PHE A 26 3.79 -25.05 -9.12
N GLU A 27 3.35 -23.93 -9.70
CA GLU A 27 4.20 -22.95 -10.34
C GLU A 27 3.88 -21.54 -9.86
N ILE A 28 4.90 -20.78 -9.46
CA ILE A 28 4.77 -19.36 -9.14
C ILE A 28 4.97 -18.56 -10.41
N ILE A 29 3.90 -17.98 -10.94
CA ILE A 29 3.91 -17.25 -12.21
C ILE A 29 4.25 -15.76 -12.04
N ALA A 30 4.09 -15.18 -10.86
CA ALA A 30 4.45 -13.79 -10.54
C ALA A 30 4.72 -13.63 -9.05
N ARG A 31 5.62 -12.71 -8.72
CA ARG A 31 6.01 -12.34 -7.34
C ARG A 31 6.02 -10.82 -7.21
N LEU A 32 6.05 -10.33 -5.99
CA LEU A 32 6.22 -8.90 -5.69
C LEU A 32 7.44 -8.28 -6.40
N ASP A 33 8.56 -9.00 -6.44
CA ASP A 33 9.77 -8.52 -7.12
C ASP A 33 9.59 -8.36 -8.64
N ASP A 34 8.70 -9.12 -9.26
CA ASP A 34 8.38 -8.95 -10.68
C ASP A 34 7.61 -7.66 -10.90
N ALA A 35 6.62 -7.35 -10.04
CA ALA A 35 5.89 -6.09 -10.09
C ALA A 35 6.80 -4.89 -9.81
N LYS A 36 7.67 -4.96 -8.80
CA LYS A 36 8.67 -3.92 -8.50
C LYS A 36 9.60 -3.67 -9.68
N ARG A 37 10.12 -4.74 -10.32
CA ARG A 37 10.98 -4.62 -11.52
C ARG A 37 10.23 -4.02 -12.70
N ALA A 38 8.98 -4.41 -12.93
CA ALA A 38 8.16 -3.84 -14.00
C ALA A 38 7.91 -2.34 -13.80
N ALA A 39 7.59 -1.92 -12.57
CA ALA A 39 7.42 -0.51 -12.24
C ALA A 39 8.73 0.28 -12.42
N ALA A 40 9.86 -0.28 -11.99
CA ALA A 40 11.18 0.33 -12.16
C ALA A 40 11.56 0.46 -13.64
N GLU A 41 11.27 -0.55 -14.47
CA GLU A 41 11.54 -0.50 -15.90
C GLU A 41 10.66 0.54 -16.60
N ALA A 42 9.36 0.61 -16.29
CA ALA A 42 8.47 1.64 -16.82
C ALA A 42 8.96 3.05 -16.48
N ALA A 43 9.41 3.29 -15.25
CA ALA A 43 9.97 4.58 -14.86
C ALA A 43 11.25 4.93 -15.64
N ARG A 44 12.13 3.95 -15.90
CA ARG A 44 13.34 4.17 -16.72
C ARG A 44 13.00 4.51 -18.16
N GLN A 45 12.00 3.85 -18.75
CA GLN A 45 11.52 4.14 -20.11
C GLN A 45 10.94 5.55 -20.24
N LEU A 46 10.40 6.10 -19.15
CA LEU A 46 9.98 7.50 -19.04
C LEU A 46 11.13 8.49 -18.79
N GLY A 47 12.37 8.01 -18.70
CA GLY A 47 13.56 8.85 -18.54
C GLY A 47 13.97 9.13 -17.10
N TYR A 48 13.32 8.52 -16.11
CA TYR A 48 13.70 8.71 -14.71
C TYR A 48 14.86 7.80 -14.29
N ARG A 49 15.68 8.28 -13.38
CA ARG A 49 16.55 7.41 -12.59
C ARG A 49 15.68 6.63 -11.60
N VAL A 50 16.09 5.42 -11.24
CA VAL A 50 15.27 4.56 -10.38
C VAL A 50 16.12 3.88 -9.33
N THR A 51 15.74 4.05 -8.07
CA THR A 51 16.22 3.23 -6.95
C THR A 51 15.16 2.17 -6.62
N LEU A 52 15.53 0.92 -6.81
CA LEU A 52 14.72 -0.25 -6.45
C LEU A 52 15.18 -0.77 -5.09
N HIS A 53 14.33 -0.59 -4.08
CA HIS A 53 14.64 -0.99 -2.71
C HIS A 53 14.43 -2.50 -2.51
N PRO A 54 15.42 -3.23 -1.98
CA PRO A 54 15.32 -4.68 -1.80
C PRO A 54 14.47 -5.09 -0.59
N GLU A 55 14.30 -4.19 0.39
CA GLU A 55 13.56 -4.50 1.60
C GLU A 55 12.08 -4.78 1.32
N PHE A 56 11.50 -5.69 2.11
CA PHE A 56 10.07 -5.92 2.18
C PHE A 56 9.46 -4.96 3.20
N ILE A 57 8.50 -4.14 2.76
CA ILE A 57 7.84 -3.17 3.62
C ILE A 57 6.72 -3.87 4.40
N GLU A 58 6.86 -3.91 5.71
CA GLU A 58 5.93 -4.56 6.63
C GLU A 58 5.67 -3.72 7.89
N GLY A 59 4.81 -4.23 8.77
CA GLY A 59 4.45 -3.57 10.03
C GLY A 59 3.33 -2.54 9.87
N ASP A 60 3.29 -1.57 10.77
CA ASP A 60 2.22 -0.56 10.81
C ASP A 60 2.28 0.39 9.61
N ALA A 61 1.15 0.53 8.90
CA ALA A 61 1.04 1.34 7.67
C ALA A 61 1.37 2.82 7.90
N LEU A 62 1.02 3.38 9.06
CA LEU A 62 1.26 4.80 9.36
C LEU A 62 2.76 5.06 9.58
N VAL A 63 3.40 4.14 10.30
CA VAL A 63 4.86 4.20 10.54
C VAL A 63 5.61 4.02 9.22
N ALA A 64 5.22 3.04 8.42
CA ALA A 64 5.81 2.80 7.10
C ALA A 64 5.65 4.02 6.18
N GLY A 65 4.45 4.59 6.07
CA GLY A 65 4.17 5.76 5.23
C GLY A 65 5.03 6.97 5.59
N THR A 66 5.15 7.27 6.89
CA THR A 66 6.01 8.35 7.38
C THR A 66 7.48 8.10 7.04
N ARG A 67 7.98 6.87 7.25
CA ARG A 67 9.36 6.50 6.96
C ARG A 67 9.68 6.57 5.47
N LEU A 68 8.80 6.06 4.60
CA LEU A 68 8.99 6.10 3.16
C LEU A 68 8.97 7.52 2.61
N ALA A 69 8.08 8.38 3.13
CA ALA A 69 8.06 9.81 2.80
C ALA A 69 9.37 10.51 3.18
N GLN A 70 9.94 10.20 4.35
CA GLN A 70 11.24 10.74 4.77
C GLN A 70 12.38 10.29 3.85
N THR A 71 12.37 9.02 3.41
CA THR A 71 13.33 8.51 2.43
C THR A 71 13.19 9.24 1.09
N LEU A 72 11.95 9.48 0.65
CA LEU A 72 11.67 10.21 -0.58
C LEU A 72 12.14 11.68 -0.51
N LEU A 73 11.94 12.35 0.63
CA LEU A 73 12.42 13.72 0.84
C LEU A 73 13.95 13.84 0.75
N ALA A 74 14.67 12.78 1.13
CA ALA A 74 16.13 12.71 1.03
C ALA A 74 16.63 12.27 -0.35
N ALA A 75 15.74 11.77 -1.23
CA ALA A 75 16.10 11.30 -2.55
C ALA A 75 16.52 12.46 -3.48
N PRO A 76 17.43 12.22 -4.43
CA PRO A 76 17.77 13.23 -5.45
C PRO A 76 16.56 13.56 -6.35
N PRO A 77 16.44 14.81 -6.83
CA PRO A 77 15.45 15.17 -7.84
C PRO A 77 15.61 14.35 -9.13
N GLY A 78 14.49 14.05 -9.80
CA GLY A 78 14.46 13.25 -11.03
C GLY A 78 14.68 11.75 -10.80
N GLU A 79 14.42 11.28 -9.59
CA GLU A 79 14.58 9.87 -9.22
C GLU A 79 13.28 9.28 -8.69
N VAL A 80 12.89 8.11 -9.22
CA VAL A 80 11.78 7.30 -8.73
C VAL A 80 12.29 6.28 -7.72
N GLN A 81 11.67 6.25 -6.57
CA GLN A 81 11.88 5.25 -5.53
C GLN A 81 10.81 4.17 -5.67
N VAL A 82 11.20 2.90 -5.67
CA VAL A 82 10.27 1.75 -5.80
C VAL A 82 10.44 0.82 -4.62
N TRP A 83 9.35 0.63 -3.87
CA TRP A 83 9.25 -0.32 -2.76
C TRP A 83 8.09 -1.28 -3.00
N GLY A 84 8.02 -2.33 -2.21
CA GLY A 84 6.89 -3.22 -2.16
C GLY A 84 6.86 -4.00 -0.86
N GLY A 85 5.69 -4.50 -0.50
CA GLY A 85 5.50 -5.20 0.75
C GLY A 85 4.03 -5.44 1.06
N GLU A 86 3.74 -5.68 2.32
CA GLU A 86 2.39 -5.80 2.84
C GLU A 86 2.34 -5.29 4.28
N THR A 87 1.80 -4.10 4.46
CA THR A 87 1.66 -3.48 5.78
C THR A 87 0.35 -3.89 6.45
N THR A 88 0.22 -3.54 7.71
CA THR A 88 -0.98 -3.78 8.51
C THR A 88 -1.53 -2.46 9.06
N ILE A 89 -2.82 -2.44 9.39
CA ILE A 89 -3.45 -1.33 10.10
C ILE A 89 -4.14 -1.85 11.35
N LYS A 90 -3.98 -1.14 12.46
CA LYS A 90 -4.72 -1.43 13.68
C LYS A 90 -6.06 -0.70 13.65
N LEU A 91 -7.14 -1.47 13.57
CA LEU A 91 -8.49 -0.92 13.52
C LEU A 91 -9.01 -0.54 14.90
N PRO A 92 -9.62 0.66 15.08
CA PRO A 92 -10.36 1.01 16.27
C PRO A 92 -11.67 0.20 16.37
N PRO A 93 -12.39 0.23 17.50
CA PRO A 93 -13.66 -0.51 17.66
C PRO A 93 -14.73 -0.17 16.61
N HIS A 94 -14.74 1.05 16.09
CA HIS A 94 -15.64 1.53 15.05
C HIS A 94 -14.81 2.19 13.95
N PRO A 95 -14.22 1.40 13.03
CA PRO A 95 -13.38 1.95 11.97
C PRO A 95 -14.23 2.66 10.92
N GLY A 96 -13.63 3.70 10.31
CA GLY A 96 -14.16 4.35 9.13
C GLY A 96 -13.91 3.54 7.84
N GLN A 97 -13.82 4.23 6.72
CA GLN A 97 -13.55 3.66 5.39
C GLN A 97 -12.09 3.84 5.02
N GLY A 98 -11.47 2.79 4.52
CA GLY A 98 -10.10 2.80 4.04
C GLY A 98 -9.43 1.45 4.25
N GLY A 99 -8.24 1.35 3.71
CA GLY A 99 -7.38 0.20 3.88
C GLY A 99 -5.96 0.61 4.30
N ARG A 100 -5.05 -0.36 4.28
CA ARG A 100 -3.64 -0.15 4.66
C ARG A 100 -2.91 0.77 3.70
N ASN A 101 -3.15 0.65 2.38
CA ASN A 101 -2.50 1.48 1.36
C ASN A 101 -2.96 2.93 1.44
N GLN A 102 -4.26 3.16 1.58
CA GLN A 102 -4.83 4.50 1.79
C GLN A 102 -4.29 5.14 3.07
N SER A 103 -4.20 4.38 4.16
CA SER A 103 -3.66 4.85 5.44
C SER A 103 -2.16 5.16 5.35
N LEU A 104 -1.38 4.32 4.66
CA LEU A 104 0.03 4.52 4.38
C LEU A 104 0.24 5.79 3.54
N ALA A 105 -0.53 5.96 2.46
CA ALA A 105 -0.45 7.14 1.59
C ALA A 105 -0.82 8.42 2.35
N LEU A 106 -1.88 8.42 3.17
CA LEU A 106 -2.27 9.59 3.97
C LEU A 106 -1.21 9.94 5.03
N ALA A 107 -0.58 8.95 5.66
CA ALA A 107 0.53 9.17 6.58
C ALA A 107 1.75 9.75 5.85
N ALA A 108 2.04 9.28 4.63
CA ALA A 108 3.06 9.87 3.78
C ALA A 108 2.73 11.32 3.40
N ALA A 109 1.47 11.62 3.02
CA ALA A 109 1.01 12.97 2.69
C ALA A 109 1.21 13.96 3.83
N LEU A 110 1.00 13.55 5.09
CA LEU A 110 1.28 14.39 6.26
C LEU A 110 2.77 14.77 6.34
N ALA A 111 3.67 13.82 6.06
CA ALA A 111 5.11 14.08 6.07
C ALA A 111 5.57 14.90 4.85
N LEU A 112 4.86 14.81 3.73
CA LEU A 112 5.12 15.55 2.49
C LEU A 112 4.42 16.91 2.43
N ARG A 113 3.64 17.27 3.44
CA ARG A 113 2.85 18.51 3.48
C ARG A 113 3.68 19.73 3.08
N THR A 114 3.13 20.54 2.17
CA THR A 114 3.76 21.75 1.62
C THR A 114 5.02 21.54 0.78
N GLN A 115 5.45 20.32 0.54
CA GLN A 115 6.55 20.05 -0.39
C GLN A 115 6.09 20.14 -1.82
N GLU A 116 6.85 20.80 -2.67
CA GLU A 116 6.56 20.92 -4.10
C GLU A 116 7.26 19.81 -4.90
N ASN A 117 6.69 19.47 -6.06
CA ASN A 117 7.27 18.53 -7.03
C ASN A 117 7.59 17.16 -6.41
N ILE A 118 6.69 16.68 -5.58
CA ILE A 118 6.82 15.38 -4.92
C ILE A 118 5.48 14.63 -4.95
N TRP A 119 5.55 13.33 -5.28
CA TRP A 119 4.39 12.45 -5.37
C TRP A 119 4.71 11.11 -4.71
N PHE A 120 3.74 10.56 -4.05
CA PHE A 120 3.86 9.25 -3.42
C PHE A 120 2.59 8.43 -3.65
N LEU A 121 2.78 7.21 -4.16
CA LEU A 121 1.73 6.24 -4.42
C LEU A 121 1.88 5.06 -3.44
N SER A 122 0.75 4.57 -2.93
CA SER A 122 0.64 3.24 -2.32
C SER A 122 -0.64 2.58 -2.79
N ALA A 123 -0.52 1.36 -3.34
CA ALA A 123 -1.66 0.64 -3.90
C ALA A 123 -1.48 -0.89 -3.84
N GLY A 124 -2.58 -1.59 -3.62
CA GLY A 124 -2.67 -3.04 -3.77
C GLY A 124 -2.64 -3.45 -5.23
N THR A 125 -1.83 -4.44 -5.58
CA THR A 125 -1.72 -4.93 -6.96
C THR A 125 -2.97 -5.64 -7.46
N ASP A 126 -3.87 -6.07 -6.57
CA ASP A 126 -5.16 -6.67 -6.90
C ASP A 126 -6.25 -5.64 -7.27
N GLY A 127 -5.98 -4.35 -7.04
CA GLY A 127 -6.89 -3.26 -7.37
C GLY A 127 -7.87 -2.93 -6.26
N THR A 128 -7.65 -3.45 -5.04
CA THR A 128 -8.50 -3.19 -3.87
C THR A 128 -7.64 -2.84 -2.65
N ASP A 129 -8.22 -2.09 -1.69
CA ASP A 129 -7.57 -1.79 -0.42
C ASP A 129 -8.59 -1.82 0.73
N GLY A 130 -8.50 -2.87 1.55
CA GLY A 130 -9.48 -3.13 2.61
C GLY A 130 -10.90 -3.35 2.03
N PRO A 131 -11.95 -2.82 2.68
CA PRO A 131 -13.33 -2.99 2.21
C PRO A 131 -13.74 -1.95 1.15
N THR A 132 -12.79 -1.37 0.39
CA THR A 132 -13.06 -0.33 -0.61
C THR A 132 -12.78 -0.83 -2.03
N PRO A 133 -13.42 -0.23 -3.07
CA PRO A 133 -13.14 -0.54 -4.47
C PRO A 133 -11.87 0.15 -4.98
N ASP A 134 -11.20 0.94 -4.13
CA ASP A 134 -10.02 1.71 -4.48
C ASP A 134 -8.76 0.87 -4.28
N ALA A 135 -7.83 0.91 -5.21
CA ALA A 135 -6.56 0.21 -5.09
C ALA A 135 -5.62 0.83 -4.03
N GLY A 136 -5.80 2.10 -3.75
CA GLY A 136 -4.97 2.88 -2.86
C GLY A 136 -5.06 4.37 -3.15
N ALA A 137 -3.94 5.10 -3.06
CA ALA A 137 -3.91 6.53 -3.33
C ALA A 137 -2.58 7.01 -3.92
N LEU A 138 -2.66 8.12 -4.69
CA LEU A 138 -1.53 8.92 -5.16
C LEU A 138 -1.62 10.30 -4.50
N VAL A 139 -0.69 10.61 -3.63
CA VAL A 139 -0.67 11.82 -2.82
C VAL A 139 0.52 12.72 -3.18
N ASP A 140 0.38 14.01 -2.86
CA ASP A 140 1.40 15.04 -3.05
C ASP A 140 1.47 16.00 -1.85
N GLY A 141 2.28 17.04 -1.94
CA GLY A 141 2.39 18.06 -0.89
C GLY A 141 1.14 18.91 -0.67
N GLY A 142 0.18 18.88 -1.60
CA GLY A 142 -1.12 19.58 -1.53
C GLY A 142 -2.26 18.73 -0.97
N THR A 143 -2.11 17.41 -0.89
CA THR A 143 -3.17 16.47 -0.45
C THR A 143 -3.83 16.91 0.86
N ILE A 144 -3.02 17.27 1.87
CA ILE A 144 -3.55 17.66 3.18
C ILE A 144 -4.38 18.93 3.09
N ALA A 145 -3.89 19.94 2.36
CA ALA A 145 -4.61 21.20 2.20
C ALA A 145 -5.95 21.01 1.46
N ARG A 146 -6.01 20.13 0.47
CA ARG A 146 -7.26 19.79 -0.24
C ARG A 146 -8.29 19.18 0.69
N GLY A 147 -7.91 18.19 1.50
CA GLY A 147 -8.83 17.55 2.46
C GLY A 147 -9.25 18.49 3.60
N GLU A 148 -8.33 19.33 4.10
CA GLU A 148 -8.64 20.33 5.12
C GLU A 148 -9.59 21.43 4.61
N ALA A 149 -9.52 21.82 3.34
CA ALA A 149 -10.46 22.75 2.72
C ALA A 149 -11.90 22.21 2.69
N GLU A 150 -12.05 20.88 2.63
CA GLU A 150 -13.35 20.19 2.73
C GLU A 150 -13.77 19.89 4.19
N GLY A 151 -13.07 20.49 5.17
CA GLY A 151 -13.41 20.40 6.60
C GLY A 151 -12.96 19.12 7.28
N MET A 152 -12.09 18.31 6.66
CA MET A 152 -11.59 17.07 7.25
C MET A 152 -10.23 17.28 7.94
N SER A 153 -9.94 16.45 8.94
CA SER A 153 -8.62 16.39 9.59
C SER A 153 -7.94 15.07 9.25
N ALA A 154 -6.77 15.13 8.61
CA ALA A 154 -5.99 13.95 8.27
C ALA A 154 -5.61 13.11 9.50
N SER A 155 -5.23 13.77 10.61
CA SER A 155 -4.88 13.07 11.85
C SER A 155 -6.08 12.34 12.47
N GLN A 156 -7.28 12.94 12.42
CA GLN A 156 -8.50 12.29 12.89
C GLN A 156 -8.91 11.14 11.97
N ALA A 157 -8.78 11.31 10.65
CA ALA A 157 -9.05 10.26 9.68
C ALA A 157 -8.14 9.04 9.89
N LEU A 158 -6.84 9.23 10.10
CA LEU A 158 -5.91 8.15 10.43
C LEU A 158 -6.26 7.46 11.75
N ALA A 159 -6.57 8.23 12.80
CA ALA A 159 -6.93 7.66 14.11
C ALA A 159 -8.24 6.84 14.05
N ALA A 160 -9.17 7.22 13.17
CA ALA A 160 -10.44 6.54 12.95
C ALA A 160 -10.35 5.41 11.90
N ALA A 161 -9.20 5.15 11.29
CA ALA A 161 -9.05 4.28 10.12
C ALA A 161 -10.02 4.68 8.97
N ASP A 162 -10.15 5.99 8.72
CA ASP A 162 -11.07 6.61 7.75
C ASP A 162 -10.29 7.35 6.64
N ALA A 163 -9.10 6.84 6.31
CA ALA A 163 -8.21 7.44 5.32
C ALA A 163 -8.85 7.52 3.94
N GLY A 164 -9.66 6.53 3.56
CA GLY A 164 -10.36 6.50 2.28
C GLY A 164 -11.31 7.68 2.11
N LYS A 165 -12.05 8.04 3.15
CA LYS A 165 -12.95 9.20 3.10
C LYS A 165 -12.18 10.51 2.95
N PHE A 166 -11.07 10.68 3.67
CA PHE A 166 -10.21 11.86 3.51
C PHE A 166 -9.67 11.96 2.08
N LEU A 167 -9.14 10.85 1.54
CA LEU A 167 -8.54 10.79 0.21
C LEU A 167 -9.59 10.91 -0.91
N ALA A 168 -10.83 10.53 -0.66
CA ALA A 168 -11.94 10.76 -1.58
C ALA A 168 -12.22 12.25 -1.76
N VAL A 169 -12.29 13.02 -0.66
CA VAL A 169 -12.57 14.46 -0.76
C VAL A 169 -11.37 15.27 -1.23
N SER A 170 -10.13 14.81 -0.98
CA SER A 170 -8.93 15.45 -1.55
C SER A 170 -8.68 15.09 -3.01
N GLY A 171 -9.40 14.09 -3.56
CA GLY A 171 -9.31 13.67 -4.95
C GLY A 171 -8.11 12.79 -5.28
N ASP A 172 -7.54 12.10 -4.29
CA ASP A 172 -6.27 11.38 -4.41
C ASP A 172 -6.42 9.85 -4.50
N LEU A 173 -7.65 9.30 -4.48
CA LEU A 173 -7.88 7.86 -4.61
C LEU A 173 -7.53 7.34 -6.00
N ILE A 174 -7.00 6.11 -6.05
CA ILE A 174 -6.75 5.38 -7.28
C ILE A 174 -7.77 4.24 -7.41
N GLN A 175 -8.45 4.22 -8.55
CA GLN A 175 -9.38 3.16 -8.92
C GLN A 175 -8.90 2.49 -10.19
N THR A 176 -8.64 1.18 -10.11
CA THR A 176 -8.23 0.35 -11.26
C THR A 176 -9.28 -0.68 -11.62
N GLY A 177 -10.19 -0.99 -10.70
CA GLY A 177 -10.96 -2.21 -10.71
C GLY A 177 -10.08 -3.42 -10.44
N ALA A 178 -10.67 -4.61 -10.45
CA ALA A 178 -9.94 -5.85 -10.23
C ALA A 178 -8.90 -6.09 -11.35
N THR A 179 -7.65 -6.33 -10.98
CA THR A 179 -6.53 -6.52 -11.92
C THR A 179 -6.35 -7.97 -12.36
N GLY A 180 -6.99 -8.92 -11.67
CA GLY A 180 -6.81 -10.36 -11.92
C GLY A 180 -5.49 -10.93 -11.38
N THR A 181 -4.72 -10.16 -10.64
CA THR A 181 -3.49 -10.60 -9.97
C THR A 181 -3.46 -10.12 -8.52
N ASN A 182 -2.63 -10.74 -7.69
CA ASN A 182 -2.31 -10.24 -6.37
C ASN A 182 -0.87 -10.67 -6.04
N VAL A 183 0.02 -9.70 -5.99
CA VAL A 183 1.40 -9.85 -5.55
C VAL A 183 1.73 -8.81 -4.48
N MET A 184 0.79 -8.57 -3.57
CA MET A 184 0.86 -7.61 -2.45
C MET A 184 0.80 -6.15 -2.93
N ASP A 185 1.49 -5.25 -2.22
CA ASP A 185 1.37 -3.81 -2.41
C ASP A 185 2.62 -3.21 -3.06
N LEU A 186 2.43 -2.21 -3.91
CA LEU A 186 3.49 -1.38 -4.46
C LEU A 186 3.45 0.02 -3.84
N MET A 187 4.63 0.55 -3.54
CA MET A 187 4.82 1.95 -3.15
C MET A 187 5.81 2.57 -4.13
N LEU A 188 5.44 3.73 -4.68
CA LEU A 188 6.28 4.51 -5.59
C LEU A 188 6.41 5.93 -5.07
N GLY A 189 7.61 6.50 -5.12
CA GLY A 189 7.84 7.89 -4.79
C GLY A 189 8.61 8.59 -5.90
N LEU A 190 8.18 9.77 -6.31
CA LEU A 190 8.90 10.63 -7.24
C LEU A 190 9.14 11.98 -6.61
N ARG A 191 10.39 12.44 -6.66
CA ARG A 191 10.77 13.83 -6.45
C ARG A 191 11.28 14.38 -7.77
N ALA A 192 10.55 15.34 -8.38
CA ALA A 192 10.93 15.96 -9.64
C ALA A 192 11.77 17.24 -9.43
#